data_3dcab646df202dcd3178f1362b8baf5f
#
_entry.id   3dcab646df202dcd3178f1362b8baf5f
#
_cell.length_a   1.000
_cell.length_b   1.000
_cell.length_c   1.000
_cell.angle_alpha   90.00
_cell.angle_beta   90.00
_cell.angle_gamma   90.00
#
_symmetry.space_group_name_H-M   'P 1'
#
loop_
_entity.id
_entity.type
_entity.pdbx_description
1 polymer ?
#
loop_
_entity_poly.entity_id
_entity_poly.type
_entity_poly.pdbx_seq_one_letter_code
_entity_poly.pdbx_strand_id
1 'polypeptide(L)'
;DLEKYNVKLGWSQGQNARSVAELTIGYMFSISRNLFKYQYLMKDKLIFNQIISNQVSNKKIGIIGFGSIGSELAKLLSPFKCKIYFYDIRKIKPKSSLQLSKSLNFVLKNSDIITIHTPLTSKSKNLINHKNINLCKKNSLIINCARGGIVDENAIYRFLKKNKFAHAAFDVFKDEPPYKNRLLNLENFYCSPHIGGSTNESIINMGLSAIRGLDKTINLKKLYKFGYE
;
A
#
# COMPACT_ATOMS: atom_id res chain seq x y z
N ASP A 1 11.06 -26.01 0.10
CA ASP A 1 11.21 -26.97 1.21
C ASP A 1 9.97 -27.83 1.45
N LEU A 2 8.74 -27.30 1.31
CA LEU A 2 7.50 -28.09 1.54
C LEU A 2 7.40 -29.32 0.65
N GLU A 3 7.78 -29.21 -0.64
CA GLU A 3 7.78 -30.33 -1.58
C GLU A 3 8.77 -31.41 -1.14
N LYS A 4 9.96 -31.02 -0.67
CA LYS A 4 11.03 -31.94 -0.20
C LYS A 4 10.54 -32.83 0.94
N TYR A 5 9.70 -32.29 1.83
CA TYR A 5 9.20 -33.01 2.99
C TYR A 5 7.77 -33.54 2.80
N ASN A 6 7.24 -33.51 1.57
CA ASN A 6 5.87 -33.92 1.23
C ASN A 6 4.80 -33.24 2.11
N VAL A 7 5.05 -31.97 2.49
CA VAL A 7 4.11 -31.18 3.31
C VAL A 7 3.09 -30.53 2.39
N LYS A 8 1.81 -30.73 2.70
CA LYS A 8 0.70 -30.09 2.01
C LYS A 8 0.45 -28.71 2.60
N LEU A 9 0.03 -27.76 1.77
CA LEU A 9 -0.27 -26.41 2.19
C LEU A 9 -1.78 -26.12 2.08
N GLY A 10 -2.39 -25.82 3.22
CA GLY A 10 -3.72 -25.23 3.28
C GLY A 10 -3.58 -23.72 3.29
N TRP A 11 -4.00 -23.06 2.19
CA TRP A 11 -3.84 -21.62 2.05
C TRP A 11 -4.97 -21.01 1.24
N SER A 12 -5.40 -19.83 1.66
CA SER A 12 -6.39 -19.03 0.96
C SER A 12 -5.96 -17.57 0.87
N GLN A 13 -5.96 -17.04 -0.33
CA GLN A 13 -5.48 -15.69 -0.61
C GLN A 13 -6.47 -14.63 -0.19
N GLY A 14 -5.97 -13.51 0.33
CA GLY A 14 -6.73 -12.26 0.44
C GLY A 14 -7.72 -12.20 1.61
N GLN A 15 -7.57 -13.03 2.63
CA GLN A 15 -8.45 -13.01 3.80
C GLN A 15 -8.38 -11.68 4.59
N ASN A 16 -7.26 -10.97 4.51
CA ASN A 16 -7.05 -9.65 5.10
C ASN A 16 -7.19 -8.50 4.09
N ALA A 17 -7.63 -8.77 2.86
CA ALA A 17 -7.62 -7.78 1.79
C ALA A 17 -8.46 -6.54 2.12
N ARG A 18 -9.63 -6.73 2.74
CA ARG A 18 -10.51 -5.64 3.15
C ARG A 18 -9.87 -4.77 4.22
N SER A 19 -9.29 -5.36 5.24
CA SER A 19 -8.62 -4.66 6.34
C SER A 19 -7.48 -3.76 5.84
N VAL A 20 -6.58 -4.31 4.99
CA VAL A 20 -5.47 -3.54 4.42
C VAL A 20 -5.97 -2.42 3.50
N ALA A 21 -7.01 -2.67 2.71
CA ALA A 21 -7.60 -1.65 1.85
C ALA A 21 -8.22 -0.49 2.66
N GLU A 22 -8.89 -0.80 3.77
CA GLU A 22 -9.46 0.21 4.67
C GLU A 22 -8.38 1.03 5.39
N LEU A 23 -7.30 0.42 5.89
CA LEU A 23 -6.16 1.16 6.43
C LEU A 23 -5.57 2.11 5.38
N THR A 24 -5.41 1.62 4.13
CA THR A 24 -4.92 2.44 3.02
C THR A 24 -5.82 3.66 2.77
N ILE A 25 -7.14 3.47 2.78
CA ILE A 25 -8.12 4.56 2.65
C ILE A 25 -8.03 5.51 3.86
N GLY A 26 -7.88 4.98 5.06
CA GLY A 26 -7.66 5.76 6.27
C GLY A 26 -6.48 6.73 6.12
N TYR A 27 -5.34 6.26 5.62
CA TYR A 27 -4.20 7.10 5.28
C TYR A 27 -4.52 8.13 4.20
N MET A 28 -5.22 7.74 3.13
CA MET A 28 -5.60 8.67 2.07
C MET A 28 -6.39 9.85 2.60
N PHE A 29 -7.42 9.61 3.41
CA PHE A 29 -8.24 10.67 3.98
C PHE A 29 -7.50 11.47 5.05
N SER A 30 -6.85 10.81 5.99
CA SER A 30 -6.19 11.47 7.11
C SER A 30 -5.10 12.44 6.64
N ILE A 31 -4.29 12.02 5.66
CA ILE A 31 -3.21 12.86 5.13
C ILE A 31 -3.75 13.94 4.19
N SER A 32 -4.68 13.60 3.29
CA SER A 32 -5.30 14.60 2.41
C SER A 32 -6.02 15.72 3.17
N ARG A 33 -6.54 15.44 4.36
CA ARG A 33 -7.24 16.37 5.23
C ARG A 33 -6.38 16.93 6.37
N ASN A 34 -5.08 16.61 6.40
CA ASN A 34 -4.13 17.04 7.45
C ASN A 34 -4.56 16.64 8.88
N LEU A 35 -5.31 15.53 9.08
CA LEU A 35 -5.89 15.18 10.38
C LEU A 35 -4.82 14.95 11.45
N PHE A 36 -3.73 14.25 11.13
CA PHE A 36 -2.62 14.02 12.07
C PHE A 36 -1.98 15.34 12.51
N LYS A 37 -1.76 16.27 11.56
CA LYS A 37 -1.19 17.59 11.85
C LYS A 37 -2.13 18.43 12.70
N TYR A 38 -3.43 18.44 12.40
CA TYR A 38 -4.42 19.17 13.21
C TYR A 38 -4.53 18.62 14.62
N GLN A 39 -4.53 17.29 14.78
CA GLN A 39 -4.55 16.70 16.12
C GLN A 39 -3.37 17.17 16.97
N TYR A 40 -2.16 17.15 16.39
CA TYR A 40 -0.96 17.67 17.07
C TYR A 40 -1.07 19.17 17.38
N LEU A 41 -1.44 20.00 16.39
CA LEU A 41 -1.56 21.45 16.57
C LEU A 41 -2.60 21.82 17.63
N MET A 42 -3.75 21.13 17.65
CA MET A 42 -4.82 21.40 18.60
C MET A 42 -4.48 20.96 20.03
N LYS A 43 -3.91 19.76 20.19
CA LYS A 43 -3.62 19.21 21.52
C LYS A 43 -2.35 19.78 22.15
N ASP A 44 -1.27 19.85 21.37
CA ASP A 44 0.06 20.15 21.91
C ASP A 44 0.45 21.62 21.77
N LYS A 45 -0.08 22.33 20.78
CA LYS A 45 0.27 23.73 20.50
C LYS A 45 -0.87 24.71 20.71
N LEU A 46 -2.10 24.23 20.93
CA LEU A 46 -3.31 25.06 21.07
C LEU A 46 -3.50 26.03 19.88
N ILE A 47 -3.05 25.63 18.68
CA ILE A 47 -3.15 26.45 17.47
C ILE A 47 -4.41 26.07 16.71
N PHE A 48 -5.28 27.08 16.46
CA PHE A 48 -6.56 26.92 15.74
C PHE A 48 -6.52 27.59 14.36
N ASN A 49 -5.53 27.26 13.54
CA ASN A 49 -5.40 27.80 12.19
C ASN A 49 -5.86 26.80 11.14
N GLN A 50 -6.70 27.25 10.20
CA GLN A 50 -7.16 26.39 9.10
C GLN A 50 -6.08 26.26 8.02
N ILE A 51 -5.76 25.04 7.63
CA ILE A 51 -4.86 24.73 6.52
C ILE A 51 -5.73 24.22 5.37
N ILE A 52 -5.58 24.78 4.19
CA ILE A 52 -6.28 24.30 2.99
C ILE A 52 -5.91 22.85 2.74
N SER A 53 -6.92 21.99 2.62
CA SER A 53 -6.79 20.54 2.47
C SER A 53 -7.35 20.08 1.13
N ASN A 54 -7.12 18.82 0.79
CA ASN A 54 -7.55 18.22 -0.49
C ASN A 54 -8.65 17.18 -0.27
N GLN A 55 -9.51 17.02 -1.27
CA GLN A 55 -10.41 15.86 -1.38
C GLN A 55 -9.69 14.68 -2.00
N VAL A 56 -10.11 13.46 -1.65
CA VAL A 56 -9.69 12.22 -2.34
C VAL A 56 -10.53 12.01 -3.61
N SER A 57 -11.79 12.47 -3.60
CA SER A 57 -12.69 12.35 -4.76
C SER A 57 -12.09 12.93 -6.05
N ASN A 58 -12.32 12.24 -7.17
CA ASN A 58 -11.83 12.59 -8.51
C ASN A 58 -10.29 12.58 -8.67
N LYS A 59 -9.54 12.12 -7.68
CA LYS A 59 -8.08 12.01 -7.79
C LYS A 59 -7.66 10.84 -8.70
N LYS A 60 -6.44 10.94 -9.23
CA LYS A 60 -5.78 9.88 -9.98
C LYS A 60 -5.01 9.00 -9.00
N ILE A 61 -5.48 7.78 -8.80
CA ILE A 61 -4.89 6.82 -7.86
C ILE A 61 -4.08 5.79 -8.64
N GLY A 62 -2.80 5.68 -8.29
CA GLY A 62 -1.89 4.66 -8.82
C GLY A 62 -1.85 3.45 -7.89
N ILE A 63 -2.23 2.28 -8.37
CA ILE A 63 -2.19 1.03 -7.60
C ILE A 63 -1.10 0.13 -8.20
N ILE A 64 -0.06 -0.15 -7.41
CA ILE A 64 1.04 -1.06 -7.78
C ILE A 64 0.76 -2.42 -7.14
N GLY A 65 0.43 -3.42 -7.97
CA GLY A 65 -0.12 -4.70 -7.53
C GLY A 65 -1.65 -4.69 -7.48
N PHE A 66 -2.28 -5.27 -8.51
CA PHE A 66 -3.75 -5.31 -8.65
C PHE A 66 -4.30 -6.71 -8.32
N GLY A 67 -3.79 -7.28 -7.20
CA GLY A 67 -4.25 -8.53 -6.62
C GLY A 67 -5.49 -8.36 -5.73
N SER A 68 -5.63 -9.20 -4.69
CA SER A 68 -6.78 -9.17 -3.77
C SER A 68 -6.94 -7.80 -3.12
N ILE A 69 -5.87 -7.22 -2.58
CA ILE A 69 -5.92 -5.93 -1.88
C ILE A 69 -6.14 -4.78 -2.88
N GLY A 70 -5.34 -4.71 -3.95
CA GLY A 70 -5.45 -3.61 -4.92
C GLY A 70 -6.80 -3.56 -5.62
N SER A 71 -7.40 -4.71 -5.93
CA SER A 71 -8.73 -4.77 -6.52
C SER A 71 -9.85 -4.42 -5.52
N GLU A 72 -9.72 -4.81 -4.25
CA GLU A 72 -10.64 -4.43 -3.19
C GLU A 72 -10.59 -2.92 -2.92
N LEU A 73 -9.38 -2.36 -2.86
CA LEU A 73 -9.18 -0.91 -2.74
C LEU A 73 -9.84 -0.15 -3.90
N ALA A 74 -9.66 -0.60 -5.14
CA ALA A 74 -10.28 0.02 -6.30
C ALA A 74 -11.82 -0.04 -6.25
N LYS A 75 -12.40 -1.11 -5.71
CA LYS A 75 -13.83 -1.25 -5.47
C LYS A 75 -14.32 -0.24 -4.42
N LEU A 76 -13.61 -0.13 -3.29
CA LEU A 76 -13.95 0.81 -2.23
C LEU A 76 -13.84 2.28 -2.66
N LEU A 77 -12.93 2.60 -3.58
CA LEU A 77 -12.75 3.96 -4.12
C LEU A 77 -13.77 4.31 -5.21
N SER A 78 -14.60 3.36 -5.66
CA SER A 78 -15.58 3.60 -6.73
C SER A 78 -16.55 4.77 -6.45
N PRO A 79 -17.15 4.90 -5.24
CA PRO A 79 -18.06 6.02 -4.93
C PRO A 79 -17.39 7.40 -5.01
N PHE A 80 -16.07 7.46 -4.86
CA PHE A 80 -15.30 8.71 -4.93
C PHE A 80 -14.94 9.13 -6.33
N LYS A 81 -15.36 8.39 -7.37
CA LYS A 81 -15.10 8.65 -8.78
C LYS A 81 -13.61 8.84 -9.10
N CYS A 82 -12.73 8.15 -8.36
CA CYS A 82 -11.29 8.18 -8.57
C CYS A 82 -10.94 7.49 -9.89
N LYS A 83 -10.02 8.08 -10.65
CA LYS A 83 -9.43 7.43 -11.82
C LYS A 83 -8.28 6.51 -11.38
N ILE A 84 -8.42 5.21 -11.58
CA ILE A 84 -7.44 4.21 -11.15
C ILE A 84 -6.48 3.89 -12.30
N TYR A 85 -5.20 4.15 -12.09
CA TYR A 85 -4.11 3.60 -12.90
C TYR A 85 -3.49 2.46 -12.11
N PHE A 86 -3.41 1.26 -12.69
CA PHE A 86 -2.77 0.16 -12.00
C PHE A 86 -1.65 -0.46 -12.82
N TYR A 87 -0.65 -0.95 -12.12
CA TYR A 87 0.44 -1.77 -12.65
C TYR A 87 0.42 -3.13 -11.96
N ASP A 88 0.48 -4.19 -12.75
CA ASP A 88 0.67 -5.56 -12.27
C ASP A 88 1.53 -6.30 -13.28
N ILE A 89 2.33 -7.26 -12.82
CA ILE A 89 3.13 -8.13 -13.71
C ILE A 89 2.25 -9.08 -14.52
N ARG A 90 1.04 -9.33 -14.04
CA ARG A 90 0.03 -10.16 -14.71
C ARG A 90 -0.83 -9.32 -15.64
N LYS A 91 -1.32 -9.92 -16.72
CA LYS A 91 -2.32 -9.28 -17.59
C LYS A 91 -3.69 -9.32 -16.91
N ILE A 92 -4.09 -8.22 -16.30
CA ILE A 92 -5.39 -8.07 -15.63
C ILE A 92 -6.27 -7.14 -16.44
N LYS A 93 -7.50 -7.60 -16.72
CA LYS A 93 -8.50 -6.78 -17.40
C LYS A 93 -9.13 -5.77 -16.42
N PRO A 94 -9.25 -4.48 -16.78
CA PRO A 94 -10.02 -3.51 -16.00
C PRO A 94 -11.48 -3.94 -15.84
N LYS A 95 -12.06 -3.62 -14.67
CA LYS A 95 -13.47 -3.95 -14.36
C LYS A 95 -14.42 -2.76 -14.53
N SER A 96 -13.90 -1.57 -14.82
CA SER A 96 -14.69 -0.37 -15.09
C SER A 96 -13.92 0.58 -16.01
N SER A 97 -14.60 1.57 -16.60
CA SER A 97 -14.00 2.62 -17.44
C SER A 97 -13.03 3.54 -16.67
N LEU A 98 -13.16 3.60 -15.35
CA LEU A 98 -12.26 4.37 -14.48
C LEU A 98 -10.96 3.62 -14.14
N GLN A 99 -10.81 2.34 -14.51
CA GLN A 99 -9.64 1.51 -14.25
C GLN A 99 -8.83 1.31 -15.53
N LEU A 100 -7.54 1.64 -15.49
CA LEU A 100 -6.65 1.53 -16.65
C LEU A 100 -5.33 0.83 -16.24
N SER A 101 -5.04 -0.30 -16.89
CA SER A 101 -3.73 -0.96 -16.76
C SER A 101 -2.66 -0.14 -17.50
N LYS A 102 -1.55 0.16 -16.85
CA LYS A 102 -0.47 1.01 -17.34
C LYS A 102 0.91 0.48 -16.91
N SER A 103 1.97 0.98 -17.53
CA SER A 103 3.34 0.73 -17.07
C SER A 103 3.60 1.37 -15.70
N LEU A 104 4.57 0.83 -14.94
CA LEU A 104 4.97 1.40 -13.66
C LEU A 104 5.32 2.89 -13.76
N ASN A 105 6.15 3.27 -14.72
CA ASN A 105 6.55 4.67 -14.91
C ASN A 105 5.36 5.59 -15.21
N PHE A 106 4.37 5.11 -15.99
CA PHE A 106 3.15 5.86 -16.22
C PHE A 106 2.38 6.08 -14.92
N VAL A 107 2.23 5.03 -14.09
CA VAL A 107 1.54 5.10 -12.80
C VAL A 107 2.22 6.11 -11.89
N LEU A 108 3.55 6.05 -11.75
CA LEU A 108 4.31 6.99 -10.92
C LEU A 108 4.13 8.44 -11.37
N LYS A 109 4.23 8.69 -12.69
CA LYS A 109 4.18 10.05 -13.26
C LYS A 109 2.79 10.71 -13.16
N ASN A 110 1.73 9.92 -13.29
CA ASN A 110 0.39 10.46 -13.50
C ASN A 110 -0.52 10.43 -12.28
N SER A 111 -0.13 9.75 -11.20
CA SER A 111 -0.98 9.60 -10.02
C SER A 111 -0.77 10.72 -9.01
N ASP A 112 -1.86 11.09 -8.33
CA ASP A 112 -1.85 12.01 -7.19
C ASP A 112 -1.56 11.24 -5.89
N ILE A 113 -2.09 10.02 -5.79
CA ILE A 113 -1.86 9.09 -4.70
C ILE A 113 -1.37 7.78 -5.31
N ILE A 114 -0.28 7.23 -4.77
CA ILE A 114 0.33 5.97 -5.21
C ILE A 114 0.28 5.01 -4.03
N THR A 115 -0.23 3.81 -4.24
CA THR A 115 -0.29 2.78 -3.20
C THR A 115 0.23 1.44 -3.69
N ILE A 116 0.93 0.73 -2.80
CA ILE A 116 1.67 -0.49 -3.12
C ILE A 116 0.99 -1.68 -2.45
N HIS A 117 0.66 -2.73 -3.25
CA HIS A 117 -0.03 -3.95 -2.82
C HIS A 117 0.54 -5.18 -3.55
N THR A 118 1.85 -5.26 -3.70
CA THR A 118 2.56 -6.39 -4.29
C THR A 118 3.34 -7.16 -3.22
N PRO A 119 3.54 -8.47 -3.34
CA PRO A 119 4.43 -9.21 -2.44
C PRO A 119 5.88 -8.77 -2.64
N LEU A 120 6.71 -8.97 -1.63
CA LEU A 120 8.16 -8.79 -1.75
C LEU A 120 8.76 -10.04 -2.41
N THR A 121 9.36 -9.85 -3.57
CA THR A 121 10.07 -10.86 -4.35
C THR A 121 11.36 -10.26 -4.91
N SER A 122 12.20 -11.08 -5.56
CA SER A 122 13.37 -10.57 -6.28
C SER A 122 13.02 -9.48 -7.30
N LYS A 123 11.85 -9.59 -7.96
CA LYS A 123 11.36 -8.63 -8.96
C LYS A 123 10.73 -7.36 -8.38
N SER A 124 10.21 -7.41 -7.17
CA SER A 124 9.56 -6.27 -6.51
C SER A 124 10.43 -5.58 -5.47
N LYS A 125 11.56 -6.15 -5.10
CA LYS A 125 12.56 -5.52 -4.23
C LYS A 125 13.05 -4.21 -4.85
N ASN A 126 12.97 -3.12 -4.07
CA ASN A 126 13.31 -1.77 -4.54
C ASN A 126 12.61 -1.38 -5.86
N LEU A 127 11.35 -1.82 -6.03
CA LEU A 127 10.55 -1.51 -7.22
C LEU A 127 10.38 0.01 -7.41
N ILE A 128 10.20 0.74 -6.30
CA ILE A 128 10.31 2.20 -6.26
C ILE A 128 11.67 2.53 -5.63
N ASN A 129 12.53 3.22 -6.38
CA ASN A 129 13.92 3.47 -6.02
C ASN A 129 14.40 4.84 -6.52
N HIS A 130 15.68 5.15 -6.32
CA HIS A 130 16.28 6.42 -6.71
C HIS A 130 16.20 6.73 -8.21
N LYS A 131 16.05 5.72 -9.09
CA LYS A 131 15.97 5.92 -10.54
C LYS A 131 14.58 6.39 -10.99
N ASN A 132 13.52 5.97 -10.30
CA ASN A 132 12.15 6.21 -10.75
C ASN A 132 11.27 7.03 -9.79
N ILE A 133 11.65 7.22 -8.53
CA ILE A 133 10.85 7.98 -7.57
C ILE A 133 10.67 9.45 -7.99
N ASN A 134 11.65 10.03 -8.68
CA ASN A 134 11.54 11.38 -9.21
C ASN A 134 10.53 11.55 -10.35
N LEU A 135 9.95 10.47 -10.87
CA LEU A 135 8.80 10.51 -11.76
C LEU A 135 7.51 10.89 -11.03
N CYS A 136 7.45 10.65 -9.71
CA CYS A 136 6.29 11.01 -8.90
C CYS A 136 6.08 12.53 -8.87
N LYS A 137 4.82 12.96 -8.79
CA LYS A 137 4.50 14.37 -8.63
C LYS A 137 5.09 14.90 -7.31
N LYS A 138 5.55 16.13 -7.32
CA LYS A 138 6.18 16.79 -6.15
C LYS A 138 5.23 17.03 -4.96
N ASN A 139 3.95 16.76 -5.14
CA ASN A 139 2.89 16.83 -4.13
C ASN A 139 2.12 15.51 -4.02
N SER A 140 2.70 14.39 -4.47
CA SER A 140 2.05 13.07 -4.39
C SER A 140 2.05 12.52 -2.98
N LEU A 141 1.07 11.65 -2.70
CA LEU A 141 1.05 10.80 -1.52
C LEU A 141 1.46 9.37 -1.92
N ILE A 142 2.46 8.81 -1.25
CA ILE A 142 2.96 7.45 -1.49
C ILE A 142 2.65 6.59 -0.27
N ILE A 143 1.88 5.49 -0.45
CA ILE A 143 1.44 4.62 0.63
C ILE A 143 2.01 3.22 0.42
N ASN A 144 2.66 2.66 1.44
CA ASN A 144 3.12 1.27 1.44
C ASN A 144 2.50 0.48 2.62
N CYS A 145 1.44 -0.27 2.34
CA CYS A 145 0.83 -1.24 3.25
C CYS A 145 1.05 -2.68 2.74
N ALA A 146 2.13 -2.93 1.99
CA ALA A 146 2.43 -4.25 1.42
C ALA A 146 3.54 -4.96 2.18
N ARG A 147 4.81 -4.62 1.90
CA ARG A 147 6.00 -5.16 2.57
C ARG A 147 7.12 -4.11 2.58
N GLY A 148 7.94 -4.15 3.61
CA GLY A 148 9.20 -3.42 3.62
C GLY A 148 10.14 -3.87 2.51
N GLY A 149 11.04 -3.00 2.05
CA GLY A 149 11.99 -3.31 0.98
C GLY A 149 11.43 -3.25 -0.45
N ILE A 150 10.12 -3.04 -0.66
CA ILE A 150 9.55 -2.78 -1.99
C ILE A 150 9.83 -1.33 -2.41
N VAL A 151 9.76 -0.40 -1.48
CA VAL A 151 10.20 0.99 -1.66
C VAL A 151 11.57 1.14 -1.03
N ASP A 152 12.52 1.70 -1.76
CA ASP A 152 13.82 2.09 -1.22
C ASP A 152 13.63 3.25 -0.22
N GLU A 153 13.83 2.96 1.06
CA GLU A 153 13.64 3.92 2.15
C GLU A 153 14.58 5.11 2.08
N ASN A 154 15.77 4.95 1.49
CA ASN A 154 16.68 6.06 1.23
C ASN A 154 16.19 6.95 0.08
N ALA A 155 15.59 6.35 -0.93
CA ALA A 155 15.04 7.10 -2.06
C ALA A 155 13.83 7.93 -1.63
N ILE A 156 12.89 7.34 -0.87
CA ILE A 156 11.71 8.06 -0.37
C ILE A 156 12.11 9.15 0.63
N TYR A 157 13.09 8.91 1.51
CA TYR A 157 13.61 9.93 2.43
C TYR A 157 14.12 11.17 1.68
N ARG A 158 14.98 10.98 0.67
CA ARG A 158 15.51 12.09 -0.15
C ARG A 158 14.40 12.81 -0.90
N PHE A 159 13.44 12.06 -1.44
CA PHE A 159 12.30 12.61 -2.18
C PHE A 159 11.43 13.50 -1.27
N LEU A 160 11.06 13.04 -0.08
CA LEU A 160 10.25 13.79 0.88
C LEU A 160 10.99 15.02 1.42
N LYS A 161 12.30 14.89 1.69
CA LYS A 161 13.11 16.01 2.15
C LYS A 161 13.19 17.14 1.12
N LYS A 162 13.24 16.79 -0.17
CA LYS A 162 13.28 17.75 -1.28
C LYS A 162 11.88 18.33 -1.60
N ASN A 163 10.81 17.55 -1.43
CA ASN A 163 9.45 17.90 -1.86
C ASN A 163 8.53 18.01 -0.64
N LYS A 164 8.47 19.19 -0.05
CA LYS A 164 7.74 19.45 1.22
C LYS A 164 6.22 19.24 1.14
N PHE A 165 5.64 19.27 -0.06
CA PHE A 165 4.22 19.02 -0.30
C PHE A 165 3.93 17.55 -0.66
N ALA A 166 4.96 16.74 -0.87
CA ALA A 166 4.80 15.28 -0.99
C ALA A 166 4.68 14.66 0.40
N HIS A 167 3.92 13.59 0.51
CA HIS A 167 3.74 12.83 1.74
C HIS A 167 3.97 11.35 1.50
N ALA A 168 4.34 10.61 2.53
CA ALA A 168 4.32 9.15 2.49
C ALA A 168 3.73 8.58 3.78
N ALA A 169 3.12 7.39 3.66
CA ALA A 169 2.60 6.61 4.78
C ALA A 169 3.00 5.15 4.64
N PHE A 170 3.68 4.62 5.64
CA PHE A 170 4.14 3.23 5.65
C PHE A 170 3.59 2.47 6.84
N ASP A 171 2.97 1.32 6.57
CA ASP A 171 2.59 0.35 7.60
C ASP A 171 3.70 -0.70 7.82
N VAL A 172 4.68 -0.74 6.92
CA VAL A 172 5.72 -1.77 6.85
C VAL A 172 7.09 -1.18 6.55
N PHE A 173 8.14 -1.76 7.13
CA PHE A 173 9.52 -1.31 6.98
C PHE A 173 10.43 -2.48 6.59
N LYS A 174 11.60 -2.16 6.04
CA LYS A 174 12.62 -3.16 5.73
C LYS A 174 13.09 -3.89 7.00
N ASP A 175 13.33 -3.12 8.03
CA ASP A 175 13.70 -3.62 9.35
C ASP A 175 12.59 -3.21 10.35
N GLU A 176 11.92 -4.18 10.95
CA GLU A 176 10.83 -4.00 11.92
C GLU A 176 11.25 -4.53 13.30
N PRO A 177 11.11 -3.74 14.38
CA PRO A 177 10.63 -2.36 14.47
C PRO A 177 11.64 -1.33 13.93
N PRO A 178 11.18 -0.22 13.34
CA PRO A 178 12.01 0.75 12.64
C PRO A 178 12.63 1.83 13.55
N TYR A 179 13.12 1.49 14.73
CA TYR A 179 13.54 2.43 15.78
C TYR A 179 14.59 3.47 15.34
N LYS A 180 15.48 3.13 14.41
CA LYS A 180 16.54 4.02 13.90
C LYS A 180 16.26 4.55 12.51
N ASN A 181 15.03 4.40 12.01
CA ASN A 181 14.70 4.81 10.67
C ASN A 181 14.52 6.33 10.61
N ARG A 182 15.36 6.99 9.82
CA ARG A 182 15.33 8.46 9.69
C ARG A 182 14.06 9.02 9.04
N LEU A 183 13.23 8.18 8.40
CA LEU A 183 11.92 8.58 7.90
C LEU A 183 11.02 9.06 9.04
N LEU A 184 11.15 8.48 10.24
CA LEU A 184 10.35 8.85 11.42
C LEU A 184 10.55 10.31 11.87
N ASN A 185 11.65 10.95 11.45
CA ASN A 185 11.96 12.33 11.77
C ASN A 185 11.41 13.35 10.75
N LEU A 186 10.66 12.90 9.73
CA LEU A 186 10.09 13.78 8.71
C LEU A 186 8.65 14.14 9.02
N GLU A 187 8.30 15.43 9.00
CA GLU A 187 6.93 15.93 9.24
C GLU A 187 5.91 15.47 8.19
N ASN A 188 6.37 15.13 6.98
CA ASN A 188 5.56 14.66 5.87
C ASN A 188 5.61 13.14 5.68
N PHE A 189 6.05 12.41 6.73
CA PHE A 189 6.04 10.95 6.78
C PHE A 189 5.15 10.46 7.93
N TYR A 190 4.32 9.48 7.66
CA TYR A 190 3.38 8.86 8.60
C TYR A 190 3.60 7.36 8.63
N CYS A 191 3.33 6.71 9.75
CA CYS A 191 3.51 5.27 9.86
C CYS A 191 2.57 4.62 10.86
N SER A 192 2.45 3.30 10.75
CA SER A 192 1.82 2.41 11.72
C SER A 192 2.67 1.14 11.89
N PRO A 193 2.51 0.41 13.01
CA PRO A 193 3.37 -0.72 13.34
C PRO A 193 2.86 -2.03 12.74
N HIS A 194 2.74 -2.11 11.40
CA HIS A 194 2.33 -3.29 10.62
C HIS A 194 0.96 -3.83 11.05
N ILE A 195 -0.04 -2.95 11.06
CA ILE A 195 -1.41 -3.26 11.51
C ILE A 195 -2.41 -3.52 10.39
N GLY A 196 -1.98 -3.50 9.13
CA GLY A 196 -2.89 -3.63 7.97
C GLY A 196 -3.79 -4.86 8.01
N GLY A 197 -3.33 -5.97 8.56
CA GLY A 197 -4.11 -7.19 8.78
C GLY A 197 -4.68 -7.36 10.19
N SER A 198 -4.48 -6.41 11.10
CA SER A 198 -4.76 -6.55 12.53
C SER A 198 -6.15 -6.03 12.92
N THR A 199 -7.19 -6.49 12.22
CA THR A 199 -8.59 -6.26 12.62
C THR A 199 -9.20 -7.56 13.12
N ASN A 200 -10.21 -7.48 13.98
CA ASN A 200 -10.93 -8.66 14.50
C ASN A 200 -11.43 -9.54 13.35
N GLU A 201 -12.07 -8.94 12.35
CA GLU A 201 -12.61 -9.64 11.18
C GLU A 201 -11.51 -10.32 10.37
N SER A 202 -10.38 -9.65 10.17
CA SER A 202 -9.25 -10.20 9.44
C SER A 202 -8.62 -11.39 10.18
N ILE A 203 -8.42 -11.28 11.49
CA ILE A 203 -7.86 -12.35 12.33
C ILE A 203 -8.77 -13.58 12.30
N ILE A 204 -10.08 -13.38 12.48
CA ILE A 204 -11.08 -14.46 12.42
C ILE A 204 -11.08 -15.11 11.03
N ASN A 205 -11.13 -14.32 9.96
CA ASN A 205 -11.14 -14.83 8.59
C ASN A 205 -9.88 -15.62 8.23
N MET A 206 -8.70 -15.14 8.66
CA MET A 206 -7.44 -15.87 8.47
C MET A 206 -7.43 -17.20 9.23
N GLY A 207 -7.89 -17.21 10.49
CA GLY A 207 -7.99 -18.43 11.31
C GLY A 207 -8.97 -19.45 10.71
N LEU A 208 -10.18 -19.03 10.36
CA LEU A 208 -11.15 -19.90 9.69
C LEU A 208 -10.65 -20.42 8.34
N SER A 209 -9.91 -19.59 7.61
CA SER A 209 -9.31 -20.00 6.33
C SER A 209 -8.22 -21.04 6.53
N ALA A 210 -7.39 -20.91 7.58
CA ALA A 210 -6.38 -21.91 7.92
C ALA A 210 -7.01 -23.26 8.29
N ILE A 211 -8.07 -23.27 9.11
CA ILE A 211 -8.82 -24.47 9.47
C ILE A 211 -9.41 -25.14 8.22
N ARG A 212 -10.09 -24.41 7.35
CA ARG A 212 -10.63 -24.93 6.08
C ARG A 212 -9.52 -25.45 5.15
N GLY A 213 -8.32 -24.92 5.28
CA GLY A 213 -7.14 -25.37 4.54
C GLY A 213 -6.68 -26.77 4.92
N LEU A 214 -7.03 -27.29 6.10
CA LEU A 214 -6.73 -28.67 6.50
C LEU A 214 -7.44 -29.67 5.58
N ASP A 215 -8.66 -29.36 5.16
CA ASP A 215 -9.45 -30.21 4.27
C ASP A 215 -9.16 -29.94 2.78
N LYS A 216 -8.74 -28.73 2.42
CA LYS A 216 -8.52 -28.28 1.04
C LYS A 216 -7.12 -27.75 0.83
N THR A 217 -6.18 -28.67 0.62
CA THR A 217 -4.81 -28.31 0.29
C THR A 217 -4.68 -27.79 -1.14
N ILE A 218 -3.74 -26.90 -1.36
CA ILE A 218 -3.42 -26.37 -2.70
C ILE A 218 -2.14 -27.01 -3.24
N ASN A 219 -2.05 -27.09 -4.57
CA ASN A 219 -0.81 -27.44 -5.23
C ASN A 219 0.17 -26.27 -5.10
N LEU A 220 1.37 -26.53 -4.57
CA LEU A 220 2.41 -25.53 -4.32
C LEU A 220 2.80 -24.77 -5.60
N LYS A 221 2.78 -25.41 -6.76
CA LYS A 221 3.04 -24.77 -8.07
C LYS A 221 2.08 -23.61 -8.37
N LYS A 222 0.90 -23.58 -7.75
CA LYS A 222 -0.02 -22.43 -7.89
C LYS A 222 0.49 -21.18 -7.17
N LEU A 223 1.34 -21.30 -6.14
CA LEU A 223 1.91 -20.18 -5.41
C LEU A 223 2.80 -19.30 -6.29
N TYR A 224 3.57 -19.92 -7.18
CA TYR A 224 4.43 -19.20 -8.14
C TYR A 224 3.62 -18.25 -9.05
N LYS A 225 2.36 -18.61 -9.37
CA LYS A 225 1.48 -17.72 -10.16
C LYS A 225 1.05 -16.46 -9.42
N PHE A 226 1.18 -16.46 -8.10
CA PHE A 226 0.87 -15.29 -7.24
C PHE A 226 2.12 -14.47 -6.88
N GLY A 227 3.30 -14.84 -7.42
CA GLY A 227 4.55 -14.13 -7.20
C GLY A 227 5.28 -14.52 -5.91
N TYR A 228 4.94 -15.65 -5.29
CA TYR A 228 5.72 -16.26 -4.21
C TYR A 228 6.77 -17.19 -4.84
N GLU A 229 8.03 -16.98 -4.48
CA GLU A 229 9.19 -17.79 -4.89
C GLU A 229 9.53 -18.83 -3.83
#